data_6d0454d97f33c948984396770d65a3f1
#
_entry.id   6d0454d97f33c948984396770d65a3f1
#
_cell.length_a   1.000
_cell.length_b   1.000
_cell.length_c   1.000
_cell.angle_alpha   90.00
_cell.angle_beta   90.00
_cell.angle_gamma   90.00
#
_symmetry.space_group_name_H-M   'P 1'
#
loop_
_entity.id
_entity.type
_entity.pdbx_description
1 polymer ?
#
loop_
_entity_poly.entity_id
_entity_poly.type
_entity_poly.pdbx_seq_one_letter_code
_entity_poly.pdbx_strand_id
1 'polypeptide(L)'
;QMCIRDSSKSTYFVTFSQEKPDIQAEQIFLPQSSLKEKREELARVQTELDRLHGELLYIEANLRFALVDGQTQARDSIQLERVHLSDERVAGNALRLLVGWVRADRTAGLTAKLDADHIYYSMEDPAFEDDVPVQITNGKYTTLFEPILRMYSLPNYHDLDPSVFFAPFFMLFFGLCLGDGGYGLLVLLGGLAAAKYGKGDMRNYGKLMAWLGGMTVVCGLLMGTFFGIDLSQQDW
;
A
#
# COMPACT_ATOMS: atom_id res chain seq x y z
N GLN A 1 8.68 58.50 -28.95
CA GLN A 1 7.59 57.72 -29.57
C GLN A 1 7.22 56.60 -28.60
N MET A 2 5.92 56.45 -28.33
CA MET A 2 5.40 55.54 -27.33
C MET A 2 4.53 54.48 -28.03
N CYS A 3 4.85 53.22 -27.83
CA CYS A 3 4.05 52.12 -28.36
C CYS A 3 3.39 51.38 -27.19
N ILE A 4 2.07 51.29 -27.17
CA ILE A 4 1.31 50.64 -26.08
C ILE A 4 0.70 49.36 -26.59
N ARG A 5 0.91 48.28 -25.85
CA ARG A 5 0.22 47.00 -26.06
C ARG A 5 -0.52 46.63 -24.75
N ASP A 6 -1.82 46.61 -24.86
CA ASP A 6 -2.68 46.26 -23.73
C ASP A 6 -2.98 44.76 -23.68
N SER A 7 -2.95 44.20 -22.48
CA SER A 7 -3.36 42.82 -22.20
C SER A 7 -4.30 42.83 -20.99
N SER A 8 -5.12 41.81 -20.86
CA SER A 8 -6.22 41.75 -19.85
C SER A 8 -5.77 41.90 -18.38
N LYS A 9 -4.45 41.89 -18.09
CA LYS A 9 -3.90 42.01 -16.72
C LYS A 9 -2.82 43.07 -16.56
N SER A 10 -2.21 43.55 -17.65
CA SER A 10 -1.06 44.46 -17.56
C SER A 10 -0.92 45.24 -18.86
N THR A 11 -0.67 46.53 -18.79
CA THR A 11 -0.40 47.40 -19.93
C THR A 11 1.10 47.56 -20.09
N TYR A 12 1.62 47.15 -21.25
CA TYR A 12 3.05 47.29 -21.59
C TYR A 12 3.26 48.46 -22.54
N PHE A 13 4.27 49.29 -22.27
CA PHE A 13 4.62 50.39 -23.14
C PHE A 13 6.14 50.46 -23.34
N VAL A 14 6.56 50.94 -24.47
CA VAL A 14 7.96 51.18 -24.82
C VAL A 14 8.15 52.66 -25.02
N THR A 15 9.12 53.23 -24.29
CA THR A 15 9.50 54.64 -24.45
C THR A 15 10.90 54.73 -25.03
N PHE A 16 11.07 55.62 -26.01
CA PHE A 16 12.36 55.99 -26.56
C PHE A 16 12.72 57.39 -26.08
N SER A 17 13.71 57.49 -25.18
CA SER A 17 14.18 58.76 -24.62
C SER A 17 15.69 58.75 -24.54
N GLN A 18 16.33 59.90 -24.67
CA GLN A 18 17.78 60.07 -24.48
C GLN A 18 18.17 60.08 -22.99
N GLU A 19 17.25 60.40 -22.12
CA GLU A 19 17.43 60.36 -20.66
C GLU A 19 16.50 59.32 -20.03
N LYS A 20 16.88 58.79 -18.87
CA LYS A 20 16.09 57.80 -18.15
C LYS A 20 14.75 58.44 -17.73
N PRO A 21 13.60 57.98 -18.23
CA PRO A 21 12.33 58.60 -17.91
C PRO A 21 11.99 58.26 -16.46
N ASP A 22 11.54 59.27 -15.72
CA ASP A 22 11.02 59.10 -14.33
C ASP A 22 9.56 58.59 -14.41
N ILE A 23 9.41 57.31 -14.65
CA ILE A 23 8.12 56.65 -14.76
C ILE A 23 8.03 55.59 -13.63
N GLN A 24 7.00 55.68 -12.82
CA GLN A 24 6.68 54.64 -11.78
C GLN A 24 6.12 53.40 -12.45
N ALA A 25 6.99 52.67 -13.16
CA ALA A 25 6.64 51.40 -13.79
C ALA A 25 7.81 50.42 -13.65
N GLU A 26 7.47 49.13 -13.54
CA GLU A 26 8.46 48.07 -13.47
C GLU A 26 9.19 47.93 -14.81
N GLN A 27 10.51 47.99 -14.79
CA GLN A 27 11.33 47.82 -15.98
C GLN A 27 11.44 46.33 -16.34
N ILE A 28 10.86 45.93 -17.44
CA ILE A 28 10.96 44.57 -17.97
C ILE A 28 12.09 44.47 -18.97
N PHE A 29 13.06 43.62 -18.71
CA PHE A 29 14.13 43.31 -19.67
C PHE A 29 13.58 42.33 -20.71
N LEU A 30 13.67 42.69 -21.97
CA LEU A 30 13.34 41.78 -23.06
C LEU A 30 14.36 40.63 -23.10
N PRO A 31 13.90 39.39 -23.23
CA PRO A 31 14.79 38.26 -23.37
C PRO A 31 15.65 38.42 -24.65
N GLN A 32 16.91 38.02 -24.59
CA GLN A 32 17.86 38.13 -25.74
C GLN A 32 17.47 37.22 -26.91
N SER A 33 16.61 36.21 -26.67
CA SER A 33 16.16 35.27 -27.70
C SER A 33 14.81 35.68 -28.28
N SER A 34 14.65 35.49 -29.58
CA SER A 34 13.41 35.78 -30.29
C SER A 34 12.26 34.82 -29.85
N LEU A 35 11.01 35.29 -29.99
CA LEU A 35 9.83 34.48 -29.69
C LEU A 35 9.74 33.20 -30.55
N LYS A 36 10.30 33.26 -31.75
CA LYS A 36 10.42 32.12 -32.67
C LYS A 36 11.39 31.07 -32.10
N GLU A 37 12.57 31.51 -31.68
CA GLU A 37 13.57 30.60 -31.05
C GLU A 37 13.04 29.93 -29.81
N LYS A 38 12.33 30.68 -28.96
CA LYS A 38 11.70 30.11 -27.76
C LYS A 38 10.58 29.09 -28.06
N ARG A 39 9.85 29.29 -29.14
CA ARG A 39 8.86 28.31 -29.62
C ARG A 39 9.51 27.03 -30.15
N GLU A 40 10.61 27.19 -30.91
CA GLU A 40 11.38 26.05 -31.42
C GLU A 40 12.02 25.25 -30.28
N GLU A 41 12.59 25.94 -29.29
CA GLU A 41 13.15 25.33 -28.10
C GLU A 41 12.08 24.55 -27.31
N LEU A 42 10.90 25.14 -27.11
CA LEU A 42 9.79 24.52 -26.45
C LEU A 42 9.31 23.26 -27.19
N ALA A 43 9.19 23.34 -28.52
CA ALA A 43 8.82 22.18 -29.33
C ALA A 43 9.85 21.04 -29.23
N ARG A 44 11.15 21.35 -29.21
CA ARG A 44 12.22 20.36 -29.03
C ARG A 44 12.12 19.69 -27.65
N VAL A 45 11.95 20.50 -26.60
CA VAL A 45 11.84 19.98 -25.23
C VAL A 45 10.58 19.10 -25.07
N GLN A 46 9.47 19.50 -25.69
CA GLN A 46 8.25 18.67 -25.69
C GLN A 46 8.46 17.33 -26.39
N THR A 47 9.09 17.34 -27.58
CA THR A 47 9.40 16.09 -28.30
C THR A 47 10.31 15.16 -27.51
N GLU A 48 11.33 15.72 -26.84
CA GLU A 48 12.23 14.94 -25.99
C GLU A 48 11.51 14.37 -24.76
N LEU A 49 10.62 15.15 -24.17
CA LEU A 49 9.79 14.71 -23.03
C LEU A 49 8.87 13.55 -23.43
N ASP A 50 8.23 13.65 -24.60
CA ASP A 50 7.37 12.58 -25.13
C ASP A 50 8.18 11.31 -25.43
N ARG A 51 9.41 11.45 -25.96
CA ARG A 51 10.32 10.33 -26.18
C ARG A 51 10.71 9.65 -24.89
N LEU A 52 11.14 10.41 -23.88
CA LEU A 52 11.51 9.87 -22.57
C LEU A 52 10.32 9.23 -21.86
N HIS A 53 9.14 9.81 -22.00
CA HIS A 53 7.92 9.22 -21.43
C HIS A 53 7.58 7.86 -22.08
N GLY A 54 7.74 7.78 -23.40
CA GLY A 54 7.59 6.52 -24.13
C GLY A 54 8.60 5.44 -23.70
N GLU A 55 9.86 5.83 -23.50
CA GLU A 55 10.90 4.93 -22.99
C GLU A 55 10.59 4.44 -21.57
N LEU A 56 10.13 5.34 -20.68
CA LEU A 56 9.72 4.96 -19.32
C LEU A 56 8.57 3.96 -19.33
N LEU A 57 7.55 4.16 -20.16
CA LEU A 57 6.43 3.21 -20.28
C LEU A 57 6.90 1.85 -20.81
N TYR A 58 7.83 1.85 -21.77
CA TYR A 58 8.41 0.61 -22.29
C TYR A 58 9.22 -0.13 -21.21
N ILE A 59 10.05 0.59 -20.44
CA ILE A 59 10.83 0.05 -19.33
C ILE A 59 9.90 -0.49 -18.24
N GLU A 60 8.85 0.27 -17.87
CA GLU A 60 7.87 -0.17 -16.85
C GLU A 60 7.20 -1.48 -17.26
N ALA A 61 6.73 -1.58 -18.50
CA ALA A 61 6.05 -2.77 -18.97
C ALA A 61 6.96 -4.01 -19.02
N ASN A 62 8.18 -3.86 -19.51
CA ASN A 62 9.10 -5.00 -19.69
C ASN A 62 9.87 -5.35 -18.42
N LEU A 63 10.37 -4.33 -17.69
CA LEU A 63 11.16 -4.57 -16.49
C LEU A 63 10.30 -5.10 -15.34
N ARG A 64 9.07 -4.62 -15.22
CA ARG A 64 8.13 -5.10 -14.21
C ARG A 64 7.85 -6.59 -14.38
N PHE A 65 7.61 -7.05 -15.61
CA PHE A 65 7.40 -8.47 -15.88
C PHE A 65 8.64 -9.30 -15.55
N ALA A 66 9.83 -8.88 -15.99
CA ALA A 66 11.09 -9.55 -15.72
C ALA A 66 11.43 -9.60 -14.22
N LEU A 67 11.14 -8.51 -13.48
CA LEU A 67 11.35 -8.48 -12.02
C LEU A 67 10.41 -9.42 -11.28
N VAL A 68 9.12 -9.45 -11.65
CA VAL A 68 8.14 -10.37 -11.03
C VAL A 68 8.49 -11.82 -11.33
N ASP A 69 8.89 -12.13 -12.55
CA ASP A 69 9.31 -13.47 -12.95
C ASP A 69 10.60 -13.89 -12.22
N GLY A 70 11.61 -13.03 -12.20
CA GLY A 70 12.85 -13.24 -11.46
C GLY A 70 12.63 -13.41 -9.95
N GLN A 71 11.70 -12.63 -9.37
CA GLN A 71 11.32 -12.80 -7.95
C GLN A 71 10.64 -14.15 -7.71
N THR A 72 9.78 -14.60 -8.62
CA THR A 72 9.11 -15.89 -8.50
C THR A 72 10.13 -17.03 -8.61
N GLN A 73 11.01 -16.99 -9.59
CA GLN A 73 12.09 -17.99 -9.75
C GLN A 73 13.01 -18.03 -8.54
N ALA A 74 13.40 -16.86 -7.99
CA ALA A 74 14.23 -16.80 -6.79
C ALA A 74 13.51 -17.39 -5.57
N ARG A 75 12.22 -17.13 -5.40
CA ARG A 75 11.41 -17.74 -4.34
C ARG A 75 11.32 -19.26 -4.47
N ASP A 76 11.06 -19.74 -5.68
CA ASP A 76 10.97 -21.18 -5.95
C ASP A 76 12.31 -21.87 -5.69
N SER A 77 13.42 -21.27 -6.09
CA SER A 77 14.75 -21.77 -5.80
C SER A 77 15.04 -21.83 -4.29
N ILE A 78 14.70 -20.76 -3.54
CA ILE A 78 14.86 -20.74 -2.08
C ILE A 78 13.99 -21.82 -1.41
N GLN A 79 12.75 -22.03 -1.89
CA GLN A 79 11.89 -23.07 -1.35
C GLN A 79 12.44 -24.45 -1.64
N LEU A 80 12.95 -24.69 -2.84
CA LEU A 80 13.58 -25.94 -3.20
C LEU A 80 14.81 -26.24 -2.32
N GLU A 81 15.67 -25.24 -2.12
CA GLU A 81 16.84 -25.37 -1.21
C GLU A 81 16.42 -25.64 0.24
N ARG A 82 15.35 -25.01 0.73
CA ARG A 82 14.80 -25.31 2.05
C ARG A 82 14.33 -26.76 2.17
N VAL A 83 13.67 -27.28 1.14
CA VAL A 83 13.26 -28.69 1.08
C VAL A 83 14.50 -29.59 1.10
N HIS A 84 15.56 -29.28 0.34
CA HIS A 84 16.80 -30.02 0.35
C HIS A 84 17.54 -29.98 1.71
N LEU A 85 17.43 -28.89 2.46
CA LEU A 85 18.00 -28.75 3.79
C LEU A 85 17.19 -29.45 4.87
N SER A 86 15.90 -29.67 4.66
CA SER A 86 15.00 -30.36 5.58
C SER A 86 14.89 -31.86 5.29
N ASP A 87 15.52 -32.37 4.22
CA ASP A 87 15.51 -33.80 3.91
C ASP A 87 16.37 -34.54 4.90
N GLU A 88 15.80 -35.52 5.59
CA GLU A 88 16.55 -36.45 6.41
C GLU A 88 17.02 -37.63 5.56
N ARG A 89 18.33 -37.91 5.63
CA ARG A 89 18.92 -39.07 4.95
C ARG A 89 18.91 -40.27 5.86
N VAL A 90 18.12 -41.24 5.50
CA VAL A 90 17.93 -42.46 6.29
C VAL A 90 18.56 -43.65 5.54
N ALA A 91 18.86 -44.73 6.26
CA ALA A 91 19.39 -45.99 5.69
C ALA A 91 20.71 -45.81 4.89
N GLY A 92 21.67 -45.10 5.45
CA GLY A 92 23.01 -44.96 4.83
C GLY A 92 22.99 -44.15 3.52
N ASN A 93 22.17 -43.15 3.41
CA ASN A 93 21.95 -42.30 2.21
C ASN A 93 21.08 -42.95 1.08
N ALA A 94 20.49 -44.10 1.32
CA ALA A 94 19.68 -44.79 0.31
C ALA A 94 18.26 -44.23 0.21
N LEU A 95 17.75 -43.62 1.29
CA LEU A 95 16.41 -43.05 1.36
C LEU A 95 16.48 -41.59 1.80
N ARG A 96 15.61 -40.78 1.20
CA ARG A 96 15.36 -39.41 1.62
C ARG A 96 13.98 -39.34 2.22
N LEU A 97 13.86 -38.89 3.47
CA LEU A 97 12.62 -38.67 4.17
C LEU A 97 12.33 -37.18 4.16
N LEU A 98 11.16 -36.81 3.60
CA LEU A 98 10.65 -35.46 3.64
C LEU A 98 9.41 -35.42 4.51
N VAL A 99 9.44 -34.66 5.59
CA VAL A 99 8.29 -34.42 6.47
C VAL A 99 7.72 -33.04 6.17
N GLY A 100 6.39 -32.96 6.08
CA GLY A 100 5.73 -31.69 5.79
C GLY A 100 4.26 -31.70 6.19
N TRP A 101 3.67 -30.52 6.24
CA TRP A 101 2.28 -30.32 6.60
C TRP A 101 1.42 -30.02 5.37
N VAL A 102 0.27 -30.65 5.28
CA VAL A 102 -0.70 -30.41 4.22
C VAL A 102 -2.07 -30.04 4.82
N ARG A 103 -2.74 -29.10 4.20
CA ARG A 103 -4.12 -28.75 4.60
C ARG A 103 -5.06 -29.90 4.25
N ALA A 104 -6.04 -30.15 5.13
CA ALA A 104 -7.03 -31.20 4.98
C ALA A 104 -7.84 -31.09 3.64
N ASP A 105 -8.11 -29.86 3.16
CA ASP A 105 -8.81 -29.63 1.90
C ASP A 105 -7.96 -29.93 0.64
N ARG A 106 -6.63 -30.06 0.79
CA ARG A 106 -5.69 -30.33 -0.30
C ARG A 106 -5.09 -31.74 -0.26
N THR A 107 -5.40 -32.54 0.73
CA THR A 107 -4.88 -33.91 0.88
C THR A 107 -5.18 -34.76 -0.33
N ALA A 108 -6.44 -34.78 -0.82
CA ALA A 108 -6.83 -35.54 -1.99
C ALA A 108 -6.05 -35.17 -3.27
N GLY A 109 -5.74 -33.88 -3.45
CA GLY A 109 -4.95 -33.44 -4.60
C GLY A 109 -3.47 -33.80 -4.49
N LEU A 110 -2.92 -33.82 -3.26
CA LEU A 110 -1.55 -34.21 -2.99
C LEU A 110 -1.38 -35.73 -3.17
N THR A 111 -2.25 -36.56 -2.58
CA THR A 111 -2.19 -38.02 -2.70
C THR A 111 -2.27 -38.45 -4.15
N ALA A 112 -3.18 -37.86 -4.94
CA ALA A 112 -3.29 -38.17 -6.36
C ALA A 112 -1.99 -37.89 -7.16
N LYS A 113 -1.24 -36.85 -6.78
CA LYS A 113 0.06 -36.56 -7.41
C LYS A 113 1.14 -37.52 -6.96
N LEU A 114 1.23 -37.80 -5.64
CA LEU A 114 2.21 -38.75 -5.12
C LEU A 114 2.03 -40.14 -5.67
N ASP A 115 0.77 -40.60 -5.85
CA ASP A 115 0.45 -41.86 -6.46
C ASP A 115 0.85 -41.87 -7.95
N ALA A 116 0.62 -40.80 -8.68
CA ALA A 116 0.99 -40.68 -10.10
C ALA A 116 2.53 -40.69 -10.27
N ASP A 117 3.25 -40.11 -9.36
CA ASP A 117 4.73 -40.05 -9.36
C ASP A 117 5.36 -41.29 -8.69
N HIS A 118 4.55 -42.28 -8.25
CA HIS A 118 4.97 -43.51 -7.56
C HIS A 118 5.82 -43.24 -6.31
N ILE A 119 5.53 -42.16 -5.58
CA ILE A 119 6.20 -41.79 -4.35
C ILE A 119 5.47 -42.43 -3.17
N TYR A 120 6.24 -43.16 -2.33
CA TYR A 120 5.70 -43.76 -1.11
C TYR A 120 5.49 -42.63 -0.06
N TYR A 121 4.34 -42.59 0.58
CA TYR A 121 4.02 -41.62 1.63
C TYR A 121 3.22 -42.27 2.77
N SER A 122 3.36 -41.70 3.96
CA SER A 122 2.49 -41.96 5.12
C SER A 122 1.81 -40.65 5.50
N MET A 123 0.52 -40.69 5.82
CA MET A 123 -0.23 -39.54 6.32
C MET A 123 -0.74 -39.86 7.71
N GLU A 124 -0.41 -38.98 8.62
CA GLU A 124 -0.79 -39.07 10.02
C GLU A 124 -1.43 -37.73 10.45
N ASP A 125 -2.38 -37.81 11.36
CA ASP A 125 -2.92 -36.60 11.98
C ASP A 125 -1.89 -36.01 12.95
N PRO A 126 -1.83 -34.66 13.09
CA PRO A 126 -0.86 -34.03 13.96
C PRO A 126 -1.05 -34.43 15.43
N ALA A 127 0.05 -34.78 16.10
CA ALA A 127 0.05 -35.01 17.53
C ALA A 127 -0.06 -33.68 18.29
N PHE A 128 -0.48 -33.76 19.56
CA PHE A 128 -0.65 -32.56 20.40
C PHE A 128 0.66 -31.78 20.62
N GLU A 129 1.79 -32.47 20.58
CA GLU A 129 3.13 -31.89 20.80
C GLU A 129 3.75 -31.32 19.52
N ASP A 130 3.12 -31.54 18.36
CA ASP A 130 3.66 -31.10 17.07
C ASP A 130 3.47 -29.59 16.89
N ASP A 131 4.51 -28.94 16.40
CA ASP A 131 4.47 -27.51 15.99
C ASP A 131 3.89 -27.40 14.58
N VAL A 132 2.56 -27.42 14.51
CA VAL A 132 1.81 -27.38 13.25
C VAL A 132 1.65 -25.95 12.76
N PRO A 133 2.07 -25.62 11.53
CA PRO A 133 1.85 -24.29 10.98
C PRO A 133 0.35 -23.99 10.81
N VAL A 134 -0.08 -22.91 11.41
CA VAL A 134 -1.49 -22.51 11.42
C VAL A 134 -1.80 -21.56 10.27
N GLN A 135 -2.87 -21.86 9.54
CA GLN A 135 -3.45 -20.94 8.55
C GLN A 135 -4.84 -20.50 9.03
N ILE A 136 -4.95 -19.24 9.42
CA ILE A 136 -6.22 -18.65 9.83
C ILE A 136 -7.05 -18.34 8.57
N THR A 137 -8.33 -18.69 8.60
CA THR A 137 -9.31 -18.35 7.55
C THR A 137 -10.43 -17.53 8.15
N ASN A 138 -10.37 -16.24 7.95
CA ASN A 138 -11.29 -15.27 8.56
C ASN A 138 -12.28 -14.68 7.56
N GLY A 139 -13.39 -14.16 8.06
CA GLY A 139 -14.33 -13.35 7.29
C GLY A 139 -13.70 -12.02 6.84
N LYS A 140 -14.31 -11.36 5.85
CA LYS A 140 -13.80 -10.10 5.24
C LYS A 140 -13.52 -8.98 6.25
N TYR A 141 -14.29 -8.90 7.33
CA TYR A 141 -14.12 -7.92 8.40
C TYR A 141 -12.90 -8.27 9.27
N THR A 142 -12.87 -9.48 9.79
CA THR A 142 -11.83 -9.97 10.72
C THR A 142 -10.44 -10.00 10.04
N THR A 143 -10.38 -10.34 8.76
CA THR A 143 -9.14 -10.32 7.97
C THR A 143 -8.45 -8.95 7.96
N LEU A 144 -9.20 -7.84 8.11
CA LEU A 144 -8.58 -6.52 8.20
C LEU A 144 -7.73 -6.34 9.46
N PHE A 145 -8.03 -7.07 10.53
CA PHE A 145 -7.33 -7.01 11.82
C PHE A 145 -6.20 -8.05 11.94
N GLU A 146 -6.11 -9.01 11.02
CA GLU A 146 -5.04 -10.02 11.01
C GLU A 146 -3.62 -9.42 11.03
N PRO A 147 -3.29 -8.33 10.31
CA PRO A 147 -1.96 -7.74 10.39
C PRO A 147 -1.58 -7.29 11.81
N ILE A 148 -2.55 -6.80 12.59
CA ILE A 148 -2.34 -6.40 13.98
C ILE A 148 -2.15 -7.66 14.83
N LEU A 149 -2.99 -8.67 14.65
CA LEU A 149 -2.87 -9.92 15.39
C LEU A 149 -1.53 -10.61 15.15
N ARG A 150 -1.05 -10.64 13.90
CA ARG A 150 0.25 -11.19 13.51
C ARG A 150 1.46 -10.48 14.15
N MET A 151 1.30 -9.23 14.58
CA MET A 151 2.36 -8.51 15.30
C MET A 151 2.56 -9.05 16.73
N TYR A 152 1.52 -9.67 17.32
CA TYR A 152 1.61 -10.28 18.66
C TYR A 152 2.06 -11.73 18.55
N SER A 153 1.22 -12.59 18.04
CA SER A 153 1.51 -13.99 17.69
C SER A 153 0.27 -14.61 17.03
N LEU A 154 0.48 -15.66 16.25
CA LEU A 154 -0.64 -16.50 15.80
C LEU A 154 -1.00 -17.50 16.91
N PRO A 155 -2.28 -17.89 17.02
CA PRO A 155 -2.66 -18.97 17.95
C PRO A 155 -2.04 -20.30 17.52
N ASN A 156 -1.83 -21.22 18.47
CA ASN A 156 -1.41 -22.57 18.13
C ASN A 156 -2.51 -23.35 17.41
N TYR A 157 -2.15 -24.48 16.80
CA TYR A 157 -3.09 -25.30 16.02
C TYR A 157 -4.32 -25.76 16.83
N HIS A 158 -4.15 -26.03 18.13
CA HIS A 158 -5.22 -26.46 19.04
C HIS A 158 -5.93 -25.31 19.73
N ASP A 159 -5.47 -24.06 19.57
CA ASP A 159 -6.04 -22.90 20.21
C ASP A 159 -7.22 -22.35 19.40
N LEU A 160 -8.14 -21.70 20.12
CA LEU A 160 -9.24 -20.99 19.50
C LEU A 160 -8.69 -19.74 18.74
N ASP A 161 -9.19 -19.49 17.55
CA ASP A 161 -8.86 -18.26 16.81
C ASP A 161 -9.41 -17.02 17.54
N PRO A 162 -8.56 -16.18 18.13
CA PRO A 162 -9.01 -15.00 18.86
C PRO A 162 -9.46 -13.86 17.93
N SER A 163 -9.21 -13.96 16.62
CA SER A 163 -9.41 -12.88 15.65
C SER A 163 -10.85 -12.35 15.65
N VAL A 164 -11.82 -13.23 15.80
CA VAL A 164 -13.26 -12.90 15.80
C VAL A 164 -13.62 -11.99 16.98
N PHE A 165 -13.04 -12.26 18.13
CA PHE A 165 -13.26 -11.45 19.34
C PHE A 165 -12.34 -10.23 19.36
N PHE A 166 -11.10 -10.39 18.92
CA PHE A 166 -10.10 -9.33 18.90
C PHE A 166 -10.56 -8.12 18.08
N ALA A 167 -11.10 -8.34 16.88
CA ALA A 167 -11.48 -7.27 15.97
C ALA A 167 -12.48 -6.25 16.57
N PRO A 168 -13.65 -6.66 17.13
CA PRO A 168 -14.60 -5.70 17.69
C PRO A 168 -14.10 -5.04 18.97
N PHE A 169 -13.38 -5.76 19.82
CA PHE A 169 -12.82 -5.18 21.05
C PHE A 169 -11.71 -4.18 20.72
N PHE A 170 -10.80 -4.52 19.82
CA PHE A 170 -9.74 -3.61 19.39
C PHE A 170 -10.33 -2.32 18.80
N MET A 171 -11.34 -2.44 17.95
CA MET A 171 -12.03 -1.30 17.35
C MET A 171 -12.69 -0.41 18.41
N LEU A 172 -13.37 -1.01 19.39
CA LEU A 172 -14.01 -0.29 20.50
C LEU A 172 -12.96 0.45 21.35
N PHE A 173 -11.91 -0.25 21.80
CA PHE A 173 -10.86 0.35 22.62
C PHE A 173 -10.09 1.44 21.88
N PHE A 174 -9.80 1.24 20.60
CA PHE A 174 -9.19 2.28 19.77
C PHE A 174 -10.06 3.54 19.74
N GLY A 175 -11.38 3.36 19.51
CA GLY A 175 -12.34 4.46 19.50
C GLY A 175 -12.42 5.20 20.84
N LEU A 176 -12.42 4.45 21.96
CA LEU A 176 -12.44 5.01 23.32
C LEU A 176 -11.12 5.73 23.65
N CYS A 177 -9.98 5.15 23.31
CA CYS A 177 -8.67 5.74 23.58
C CYS A 177 -8.42 7.06 22.81
N LEU A 178 -8.86 7.12 21.55
CA LEU A 178 -8.77 8.36 20.78
C LEU A 178 -9.86 9.35 21.19
N GLY A 179 -11.07 8.87 21.48
CA GLY A 179 -12.18 9.56 22.14
C GLY A 179 -12.63 10.89 21.55
N ASP A 180 -12.25 11.21 20.32
CA ASP A 180 -12.50 12.52 19.70
C ASP A 180 -13.12 12.36 18.31
N GLY A 181 -14.31 12.96 18.12
CA GLY A 181 -15.06 12.86 16.89
C GLY A 181 -14.38 13.54 15.69
N GLY A 182 -13.68 14.65 15.91
CA GLY A 182 -12.99 15.41 14.86
C GLY A 182 -11.76 14.66 14.32
N TYR A 183 -10.91 14.16 15.22
CA TYR A 183 -9.77 13.31 14.83
C TYR A 183 -10.24 11.98 14.25
N GLY A 184 -11.32 11.40 14.79
CA GLY A 184 -11.96 10.22 14.21
C GLY A 184 -12.39 10.43 12.78
N LEU A 185 -12.95 11.59 12.46
CA LEU A 185 -13.37 11.96 11.10
C LEU A 185 -12.16 12.07 10.15
N LEU A 186 -11.05 12.66 10.60
CA LEU A 186 -9.82 12.73 9.81
C LEU A 186 -9.27 11.32 9.49
N VAL A 187 -9.23 10.43 10.49
CA VAL A 187 -8.80 9.03 10.32
C VAL A 187 -9.74 8.29 9.37
N LEU A 188 -11.06 8.48 9.49
CA LEU A 188 -12.06 7.89 8.60
C LEU A 188 -11.86 8.34 7.16
N LEU A 189 -11.78 9.64 6.91
CA LEU A 189 -11.60 10.20 5.55
C LEU A 189 -10.25 9.78 4.95
N GLY A 190 -9.18 9.83 5.73
CA GLY A 190 -7.86 9.35 5.32
C GLY A 190 -7.88 7.85 4.99
N GLY A 191 -8.54 7.04 5.82
CA GLY A 191 -8.75 5.61 5.59
C GLY A 191 -9.54 5.33 4.32
N LEU A 192 -10.63 6.05 4.08
CA LEU A 192 -11.44 5.91 2.86
C LEU A 192 -10.64 6.32 1.60
N ALA A 193 -9.86 7.40 1.69
CA ALA A 193 -8.98 7.81 0.60
C ALA A 193 -7.92 6.73 0.30
N ALA A 194 -7.26 6.19 1.32
CA ALA A 194 -6.29 5.12 1.18
C ALA A 194 -6.94 3.81 0.65
N ALA A 195 -8.16 3.49 1.08
CA ALA A 195 -8.91 2.34 0.56
C ALA A 195 -9.30 2.50 -0.92
N LYS A 196 -9.55 3.73 -1.37
CA LYS A 196 -9.95 4.04 -2.75
C LYS A 196 -8.75 4.13 -3.71
N TYR A 197 -7.71 4.85 -3.30
CA TYR A 197 -6.56 5.17 -4.16
C TYR A 197 -5.36 4.27 -3.91
N GLY A 198 -5.29 3.59 -2.76
CA GLY A 198 -4.21 2.68 -2.39
C GLY A 198 -4.22 1.40 -3.25
N LYS A 199 -3.01 0.85 -3.48
CA LYS A 199 -2.79 -0.41 -4.19
C LYS A 199 -2.26 -1.47 -3.23
N GLY A 200 -2.62 -2.73 -3.47
CA GLY A 200 -2.14 -3.85 -2.65
C GLY A 200 -2.51 -3.72 -1.17
N ASP A 201 -1.54 -3.90 -0.28
CA ASP A 201 -1.74 -3.89 1.16
C ASP A 201 -2.22 -2.53 1.70
N MET A 202 -1.82 -1.42 1.08
CA MET A 202 -2.28 -0.08 1.43
C MET A 202 -3.81 0.04 1.38
N ARG A 203 -4.46 -0.64 0.44
CA ARG A 203 -5.93 -0.67 0.35
C ARG A 203 -6.57 -1.35 1.55
N ASN A 204 -5.96 -2.43 2.05
CA ASN A 204 -6.47 -3.16 3.21
C ASN A 204 -6.25 -2.36 4.51
N TYR A 205 -5.07 -1.75 4.68
CA TYR A 205 -4.82 -0.82 5.77
C TYR A 205 -5.76 0.40 5.73
N GLY A 206 -6.06 0.93 4.54
CA GLY A 206 -7.03 1.99 4.37
C GLY A 206 -8.43 1.61 4.87
N LYS A 207 -8.91 0.39 4.57
CA LYS A 207 -10.18 -0.12 5.09
C LYS A 207 -10.15 -0.28 6.61
N LEU A 208 -9.06 -0.82 7.16
CA LEU A 208 -8.88 -0.93 8.60
C LEU A 208 -8.99 0.43 9.29
N MET A 209 -8.22 1.43 8.78
CA MET A 209 -8.25 2.81 9.28
C MET A 209 -9.65 3.44 9.19
N ALA A 210 -10.39 3.16 8.10
CA ALA A 210 -11.76 3.65 7.96
C ALA A 210 -12.70 3.07 9.03
N TRP A 211 -12.59 1.78 9.36
CA TRP A 211 -13.35 1.16 10.44
C TRP A 211 -12.99 1.72 11.81
N LEU A 212 -11.68 1.87 12.10
CA LEU A 212 -11.19 2.45 13.36
C LEU A 212 -11.63 3.91 13.50
N GLY A 213 -11.47 4.71 12.44
CA GLY A 213 -11.92 6.11 12.41
C GLY A 213 -13.42 6.25 12.58
N GLY A 214 -14.22 5.38 11.94
CA GLY A 214 -15.67 5.35 12.11
C GLY A 214 -16.10 5.09 13.56
N MET A 215 -15.46 4.11 14.22
CA MET A 215 -15.73 3.84 15.64
C MET A 215 -15.30 5.00 16.54
N THR A 216 -14.17 5.64 16.23
CA THR A 216 -13.70 6.82 16.96
C THR A 216 -14.69 7.99 16.85
N VAL A 217 -15.28 8.22 15.66
CA VAL A 217 -16.34 9.23 15.51
C VAL A 217 -17.51 8.92 16.43
N VAL A 218 -17.96 7.66 16.48
CA VAL A 218 -19.05 7.25 17.37
C VAL A 218 -18.70 7.48 18.83
N CYS A 219 -17.52 7.04 19.28
CA CYS A 219 -17.05 7.26 20.65
C CYS A 219 -16.90 8.75 20.99
N GLY A 220 -16.31 9.54 20.09
CA GLY A 220 -16.13 10.98 20.29
C GLY A 220 -17.45 11.74 20.41
N LEU A 221 -18.46 11.37 19.59
CA LEU A 221 -19.80 11.93 19.71
C LEU A 221 -20.48 11.53 21.03
N LEU A 222 -20.32 10.29 21.49
CA LEU A 222 -20.85 9.84 22.78
C LEU A 222 -20.16 10.54 23.96
N MET A 223 -18.86 10.83 23.85
CA MET A 223 -18.10 11.56 24.86
C MET A 223 -18.30 13.08 24.76
N GLY A 224 -18.90 13.58 23.68
CA GLY A 224 -19.10 15.02 23.48
C GLY A 224 -17.83 15.78 23.15
N THR A 225 -16.80 15.12 22.61
CA THR A 225 -15.50 15.72 22.28
C THR A 225 -15.29 15.85 20.79
N PHE A 226 -14.87 17.04 20.34
CA PHE A 226 -14.64 17.31 18.91
C PHE A 226 -13.43 18.26 18.75
N PHE A 227 -12.34 17.79 18.17
CA PHE A 227 -11.05 18.49 18.04
C PHE A 227 -10.52 19.02 19.38
N GLY A 228 -10.64 18.22 20.44
CA GLY A 228 -10.19 18.57 21.78
C GLY A 228 -11.11 19.56 22.50
N ILE A 229 -12.24 19.94 21.91
CA ILE A 229 -13.25 20.80 22.53
C ILE A 229 -14.35 19.94 23.13
N ASP A 230 -14.68 20.18 24.38
CA ASP A 230 -15.82 19.54 25.06
C ASP A 230 -17.11 20.29 24.69
N LEU A 231 -17.94 19.65 23.88
CA LEU A 231 -19.20 20.22 23.40
C LEU A 231 -20.23 20.40 24.51
N SER A 232 -20.09 19.68 25.63
CA SER A 232 -21.01 19.77 26.76
C SER A 232 -20.83 21.06 27.60
N GLN A 233 -19.68 21.70 27.47
CA GLN A 233 -19.33 22.93 28.21
C GLN A 233 -19.53 24.22 27.40
N GLN A 234 -19.99 24.09 26.16
CA GLN A 234 -20.26 25.27 25.31
C GLN A 234 -21.74 25.71 25.47
N ASP A 235 -21.94 26.89 25.99
CA ASP A 235 -23.24 27.58 25.96
C ASP A 235 -23.54 28.00 24.50
N TRP A 236 -24.50 27.35 23.88
CA TRP A 236 -25.03 27.67 22.55
C TRP A 236 -26.12 28.70 22.61
#